data_af9912f56b0d2c15a7bdd3573121b103
#
_entry.id   af9912f56b0d2c15a7bdd3573121b103
#
_cell.length_a   1.000
_cell.length_b   1.000
_cell.length_c   1.000
_cell.angle_alpha   90.00
_cell.angle_beta   90.00
_cell.angle_gamma   90.00
#
_symmetry.space_group_name_H-M   'P 1'
#
loop_
_entity.id
_entity.type
_entity.pdbx_description
1 polymer ?
#
loop_
_entity_poly.entity_id
_entity_poly.type
_entity_poly.pdbx_seq_one_letter_code
_entity_poly.pdbx_strand_id
1 'polypeptide(L)'
;MGRQAASAVSVCLLVCVVVSLGQMWRISLLSSVRFHRWGVTSSPLSATGSQLVLSENGSRVKLDDFNNNSNTKAVYGNPVVNNSDIIKLYGNTRVVRPPPTILQLLDNIQRLGWTFNDSAIEIFRSQLENATRTREQFILTQQNAPVNASIGFSAQNGKFTITERIFDAEQETSPLTDRTFATCSLVGNSGLLAGSGCGREIDKADFVIRFNMPSVIPHWRDDIGTRTHLVTTNAHTIVSKFHHQPHNLPWVHAFRNFVRNCNLQTTHIFTLPFNVRGNGDFFLDFQETLKTNGFENKVLMNHPEHRRRVSEFWARDGLNEPTPTSGFYLVSAALSFCKHVRVFGFWPFLTDRRGRAVEYHYTLNYLHRDGGLTNWNHRIDREFFKLAELYRDGIIELVTDSCG
;
A
#
# COMPACT_ATOMS: atom_id res chain seq x y z
N MET A 1 9.38 67.40 15.15
CA MET A 1 8.59 66.24 14.65
C MET A 1 9.43 65.13 13.99
N GLY A 2 10.73 65.00 14.26
CA GLY A 2 11.63 64.10 13.54
C GLY A 2 12.26 62.96 14.40
N ARG A 3 11.92 62.83 15.67
CA ARG A 3 12.55 61.79 16.53
C ARG A 3 11.63 60.63 16.97
N GLN A 4 10.32 60.69 16.72
CA GLN A 4 9.40 59.57 17.05
C GLN A 4 9.18 58.58 15.94
N ALA A 5 9.46 58.93 14.66
CA ALA A 5 9.31 58.02 13.54
C ALA A 5 10.46 56.98 13.41
N ALA A 6 11.68 57.32 13.87
CA ALA A 6 12.84 56.42 13.82
C ALA A 6 12.78 55.27 14.85
N SER A 7 12.09 55.44 15.96
CA SER A 7 11.94 54.45 17.01
C SER A 7 10.95 53.33 16.64
N ALA A 8 9.87 53.63 15.92
CA ALA A 8 8.86 52.65 15.52
C ALA A 8 9.35 51.69 14.43
N VAL A 9 10.16 52.16 13.50
CA VAL A 9 10.71 51.35 12.40
C VAL A 9 11.77 50.35 12.92
N SER A 10 12.62 50.78 13.89
CA SER A 10 13.61 49.91 14.51
C SER A 10 12.98 48.79 15.35
N VAL A 11 11.90 49.08 16.06
CA VAL A 11 11.19 48.07 16.87
C VAL A 11 10.47 47.04 15.98
N CYS A 12 9.84 47.49 14.87
CA CYS A 12 9.22 46.57 13.91
C CYS A 12 10.24 45.64 13.24
N LEU A 13 11.42 46.15 12.86
CA LEU A 13 12.48 45.33 12.28
C LEU A 13 13.06 44.30 13.28
N LEU A 14 13.22 44.67 14.55
CA LEU A 14 13.66 43.75 15.59
C LEU A 14 12.62 42.62 15.87
N VAL A 15 11.34 42.97 15.89
CA VAL A 15 10.26 41.99 16.09
C VAL A 15 10.16 41.04 14.92
N CYS A 16 10.29 41.51 13.67
CA CYS A 16 10.31 40.63 12.49
C CYS A 16 11.50 39.68 12.46
N VAL A 17 12.70 40.14 12.87
CA VAL A 17 13.90 39.30 12.93
C VAL A 17 13.78 38.24 14.06
N VAL A 18 13.25 38.63 15.22
CA VAL A 18 13.05 37.67 16.32
C VAL A 18 11.98 36.64 16.00
N VAL A 19 10.88 37.02 15.31
CA VAL A 19 9.85 36.05 14.86
C VAL A 19 10.40 35.12 13.79
N SER A 20 11.21 35.62 12.85
CA SER A 20 11.84 34.79 11.80
C SER A 20 12.87 33.81 12.39
N LEU A 21 13.68 34.24 13.34
CA LEU A 21 14.62 33.37 14.05
C LEU A 21 13.91 32.35 14.95
N GLY A 22 12.81 32.72 15.60
CA GLY A 22 12.00 31.82 16.39
C GLY A 22 11.33 30.73 15.55
N GLN A 23 10.89 31.03 14.34
CA GLN A 23 10.35 30.04 13.40
C GLN A 23 11.46 29.14 12.83
N MET A 24 12.63 29.65 12.52
CA MET A 24 13.78 28.82 12.12
C MET A 24 14.23 27.85 13.22
N TRP A 25 14.24 28.29 14.48
CA TRP A 25 14.55 27.40 15.63
C TRP A 25 13.46 26.35 15.86
N ARG A 26 12.18 26.67 15.67
CA ARG A 26 11.10 25.68 15.74
C ARG A 26 11.17 24.64 14.63
N ILE A 27 11.53 25.04 13.42
CA ILE A 27 11.72 24.10 12.30
C ILE A 27 12.95 23.22 12.52
N SER A 28 14.04 23.77 13.04
CA SER A 28 15.25 23.01 13.39
C SER A 28 15.02 22.04 14.55
N LEU A 29 14.25 22.40 15.58
CA LEU A 29 13.91 21.54 16.71
C LEU A 29 12.92 20.42 16.32
N LEU A 30 11.99 20.68 15.38
CA LEU A 30 11.09 19.64 14.86
C LEU A 30 11.78 18.66 13.94
N SER A 31 12.83 19.06 13.24
CA SER A 31 13.64 18.15 12.41
C SER A 31 14.61 17.28 13.23
N SER A 32 15.12 17.78 14.35
CA SER A 32 16.08 17.02 15.20
C SER A 32 15.42 16.01 16.15
N VAL A 33 14.12 16.18 16.51
CA VAL A 33 13.43 15.25 17.41
C VAL A 33 12.87 14.01 16.68
N ARG A 34 12.77 14.00 15.33
CA ARG A 34 12.22 12.88 14.56
C ARG A 34 13.24 11.82 14.11
N PHE A 35 14.55 12.03 14.28
CA PHE A 35 15.56 11.11 13.75
C PHE A 35 16.39 10.35 14.81
N HIS A 36 16.04 10.44 16.09
CA HIS A 36 16.88 9.84 17.15
C HIS A 36 16.41 8.46 17.65
N ARG A 37 15.77 7.65 16.80
CA ARG A 37 15.44 6.25 17.17
C ARG A 37 15.82 5.18 16.16
N TRP A 38 16.68 5.52 15.19
CA TRP A 38 17.30 4.53 14.31
C TRP A 38 18.81 4.78 14.35
N GLY A 39 19.47 3.99 15.17
CA GLY A 39 20.92 4.03 15.29
C GLY A 39 21.58 3.50 14.01
N VAL A 40 21.89 4.40 13.08
CA VAL A 40 22.86 4.19 12.03
C VAL A 40 23.70 5.45 11.96
N THR A 41 24.93 5.36 12.45
CA THR A 41 25.97 6.38 12.28
C THR A 41 26.36 6.43 10.81
N SER A 42 26.00 7.48 10.10
CA SER A 42 26.50 7.77 8.76
C SER A 42 27.64 8.76 8.84
N SER A 43 28.86 8.32 8.54
CA SER A 43 29.94 9.19 8.13
C SER A 43 29.67 9.73 6.70
N PRO A 44 30.03 10.95 6.36
CA PRO A 44 29.82 11.49 5.03
C PRO A 44 30.81 10.87 4.03
N LEU A 45 30.29 10.10 3.07
CA LEU A 45 31.09 9.69 1.90
C LEU A 45 30.65 10.51 0.69
N SER A 46 31.68 11.08 0.06
CA SER A 46 31.65 11.91 -1.14
C SER A 46 30.88 11.23 -2.29
N ALA A 47 30.14 12.03 -3.03
CA ALA A 47 29.47 11.65 -4.27
C ALA A 47 30.51 11.33 -5.36
N THR A 48 30.79 10.06 -5.59
CA THR A 48 31.19 9.43 -6.86
C THR A 48 31.46 7.95 -6.55
N GLY A 49 30.55 7.06 -6.88
CA GLY A 49 30.77 5.63 -6.67
C GLY A 49 29.72 4.79 -7.39
N SER A 50 30.07 4.35 -8.62
CA SER A 50 29.37 3.26 -9.31
C SER A 50 29.32 2.03 -8.41
N GLN A 51 28.15 1.43 -8.21
CA GLN A 51 28.00 0.19 -7.46
C GLN A 51 28.63 -0.98 -8.24
N LEU A 52 29.45 -1.74 -7.59
CA LEU A 52 30.14 -2.93 -8.12
C LEU A 52 29.53 -4.20 -7.50
N VAL A 53 29.20 -5.17 -8.32
CA VAL A 53 28.80 -6.52 -7.92
C VAL A 53 29.98 -7.48 -8.20
N LEU A 54 30.28 -8.41 -7.30
CA LEU A 54 31.34 -9.41 -7.50
C LEU A 54 30.79 -10.59 -8.31
N SER A 55 31.53 -10.98 -9.37
CA SER A 55 31.30 -12.23 -10.11
C SER A 55 31.99 -13.40 -9.40
N GLU A 56 31.61 -14.63 -9.75
CA GLU A 56 32.13 -15.88 -9.16
C GLU A 56 33.68 -16.02 -9.22
N ASN A 57 34.35 -15.25 -10.06
CA ASN A 57 35.82 -15.28 -10.22
C ASN A 57 36.51 -14.08 -9.56
N GLY A 58 35.86 -13.36 -8.66
CA GLY A 58 36.48 -12.25 -7.93
C GLY A 58 36.71 -10.97 -8.76
N SER A 59 36.28 -10.91 -10.00
CA SER A 59 36.34 -9.71 -10.83
C SER A 59 35.19 -8.77 -10.54
N ARG A 60 35.50 -7.47 -10.46
CA ARG A 60 34.52 -6.42 -10.24
C ARG A 60 33.89 -6.03 -11.58
N VAL A 61 32.56 -6.19 -11.72
CA VAL A 61 31.81 -5.77 -12.90
C VAL A 61 30.96 -4.55 -12.53
N LYS A 62 30.95 -3.52 -13.37
CA LYS A 62 30.14 -2.33 -13.20
C LYS A 62 28.69 -2.63 -13.63
N LEU A 63 27.71 -2.10 -12.90
CA LEU A 63 26.27 -2.24 -13.21
C LEU A 63 25.89 -1.63 -14.56
N ASP A 64 26.70 -0.72 -15.09
CA ASP A 64 26.46 -0.03 -16.36
C ASP A 64 26.58 -0.95 -17.59
N ASP A 65 27.25 -2.09 -17.46
CA ASP A 65 27.46 -3.06 -18.56
C ASP A 65 26.18 -3.90 -18.85
N PHE A 66 25.20 -3.89 -17.98
CA PHE A 66 23.91 -4.59 -18.17
C PHE A 66 22.87 -3.78 -18.96
N ASN A 67 23.04 -2.48 -19.09
CA ASN A 67 22.06 -1.60 -19.73
C ASN A 67 22.31 -1.32 -21.22
N ASN A 68 23.43 -1.74 -21.78
CA ASN A 68 23.82 -1.36 -23.16
C ASN A 68 23.58 -2.42 -24.25
N ASN A 69 22.85 -3.50 -23.95
CA ASN A 69 22.52 -4.49 -24.96
C ASN A 69 21.01 -4.45 -25.34
N SER A 70 20.64 -3.39 -26.07
CA SER A 70 19.26 -3.09 -26.46
C SER A 70 18.73 -3.90 -27.67
N ASN A 71 19.26 -5.08 -27.98
CA ASN A 71 18.82 -5.90 -29.12
C ASN A 71 18.63 -7.39 -28.84
N THR A 72 18.29 -7.77 -27.62
CA THR A 72 17.76 -9.12 -27.40
C THR A 72 16.28 -9.00 -27.00
N LYS A 73 15.38 -9.50 -27.86
CA LYS A 73 14.01 -9.85 -27.48
C LYS A 73 14.14 -10.70 -26.20
N ALA A 74 13.76 -10.14 -25.06
CA ALA A 74 13.71 -10.88 -23.81
C ALA A 74 12.73 -12.04 -23.98
N VAL A 75 13.26 -13.25 -24.11
CA VAL A 75 12.47 -14.47 -23.93
C VAL A 75 12.16 -14.50 -22.44
N TYR A 76 10.94 -14.17 -22.07
CA TYR A 76 10.43 -14.16 -20.71
C TYR A 76 10.34 -15.59 -20.17
N GLY A 77 11.45 -16.12 -19.75
CA GLY A 77 11.56 -17.29 -18.92
C GLY A 77 12.53 -16.96 -17.79
N ASN A 78 12.00 -16.57 -16.62
CA ASN A 78 12.87 -16.40 -15.45
C ASN A 78 13.65 -17.71 -15.20
N PRO A 79 14.97 -17.68 -15.02
CA PRO A 79 15.75 -18.90 -14.78
C PRO A 79 15.29 -19.58 -13.48
N VAL A 80 15.33 -20.89 -13.46
CA VAL A 80 15.17 -21.64 -12.21
C VAL A 80 16.36 -21.35 -11.31
N VAL A 81 16.12 -20.74 -10.15
CA VAL A 81 17.17 -20.30 -9.21
C VAL A 81 17.26 -21.30 -8.05
N ASN A 82 18.45 -21.65 -7.65
CA ASN A 82 18.65 -22.48 -6.46
C ASN A 82 18.60 -21.66 -5.17
N ASN A 83 18.46 -22.34 -4.01
CA ASN A 83 18.37 -21.65 -2.71
C ASN A 83 19.60 -20.80 -2.37
N SER A 84 20.81 -21.26 -2.75
CA SER A 84 22.04 -20.55 -2.43
C SER A 84 22.15 -19.23 -3.17
N ASP A 85 21.67 -19.16 -4.41
CA ASP A 85 21.71 -17.95 -5.22
C ASP A 85 20.66 -16.95 -4.73
N ILE A 86 19.49 -17.42 -4.31
CA ILE A 86 18.47 -16.59 -3.71
C ILE A 86 18.94 -16.02 -2.37
N ILE A 87 19.60 -16.81 -1.53
CA ILE A 87 20.16 -16.36 -0.25
C ILE A 87 21.28 -15.34 -0.47
N LYS A 88 22.13 -15.52 -1.49
CA LYS A 88 23.15 -14.53 -1.86
C LYS A 88 22.55 -13.22 -2.33
N LEU A 89 21.47 -13.26 -3.10
CA LEU A 89 20.80 -12.06 -3.65
C LEU A 89 19.98 -11.31 -2.59
N TYR A 90 19.30 -12.03 -1.70
CA TYR A 90 18.29 -11.46 -0.81
C TYR A 90 18.58 -11.65 0.69
N GLY A 91 19.70 -12.27 1.05
CA GLY A 91 20.09 -12.55 2.42
C GLY A 91 19.29 -13.71 3.06
N ASN A 92 19.48 -13.91 4.37
CA ASN A 92 18.78 -14.94 5.15
C ASN A 92 17.32 -14.57 5.43
N THR A 93 16.50 -14.42 4.41
CA THR A 93 15.06 -14.20 4.58
C THR A 93 14.37 -15.52 4.95
N ARG A 94 13.50 -15.50 5.95
CA ARG A 94 12.85 -16.70 6.50
C ARG A 94 11.96 -17.44 5.50
N VAL A 95 11.49 -16.78 4.43
CA VAL A 95 10.50 -17.34 3.50
C VAL A 95 10.92 -17.05 2.06
N VAL A 96 11.92 -17.75 1.58
CA VAL A 96 12.45 -17.61 0.21
C VAL A 96 11.57 -18.37 -0.80
N ARG A 97 11.07 -19.53 -0.42
CA ARG A 97 10.23 -20.40 -1.27
C ARG A 97 8.90 -20.71 -0.61
N PRO A 98 7.84 -20.91 -1.39
CA PRO A 98 6.60 -21.43 -0.83
C PRO A 98 6.86 -22.80 -0.18
N PRO A 99 6.32 -23.03 1.03
CA PRO A 99 6.42 -24.35 1.69
C PRO A 99 5.82 -25.46 0.82
N PRO A 100 6.39 -26.68 0.84
CA PRO A 100 5.85 -27.81 0.08
C PRO A 100 4.38 -28.09 0.36
N THR A 101 3.92 -27.87 1.60
CA THR A 101 2.51 -28.02 1.98
C THR A 101 1.58 -27.05 1.27
N ILE A 102 2.02 -25.80 1.05
CA ILE A 102 1.28 -24.81 0.29
C ILE A 102 1.27 -25.17 -1.19
N LEU A 103 2.39 -25.59 -1.76
CA LEU A 103 2.42 -26.03 -3.16
C LEU A 103 1.48 -27.20 -3.40
N GLN A 104 1.50 -28.22 -2.52
CA GLN A 104 0.59 -29.36 -2.59
C GLN A 104 -0.87 -28.94 -2.45
N LEU A 105 -1.17 -27.99 -1.56
CA LEU A 105 -2.53 -27.45 -1.40
C LEU A 105 -3.01 -26.79 -2.70
N LEU A 106 -2.23 -25.87 -3.27
CA LEU A 106 -2.58 -25.17 -4.50
C LEU A 106 -2.72 -26.14 -5.69
N ASP A 107 -1.81 -27.12 -5.82
CA ASP A 107 -1.87 -28.13 -6.87
C ASP A 107 -3.12 -29.02 -6.74
N ASN A 108 -3.48 -29.42 -5.52
CA ASN A 108 -4.67 -30.22 -5.26
C ASN A 108 -5.95 -29.46 -5.62
N ILE A 109 -6.04 -28.18 -5.22
CA ILE A 109 -7.19 -27.33 -5.52
C ILE A 109 -7.39 -27.21 -7.04
N GLN A 110 -6.32 -26.91 -7.78
CA GLN A 110 -6.40 -26.78 -9.25
C GLN A 110 -6.76 -28.09 -9.93
N ARG A 111 -6.18 -29.22 -9.50
CA ARG A 111 -6.47 -30.55 -10.06
C ARG A 111 -7.92 -30.98 -9.85
N LEU A 112 -8.55 -30.58 -8.74
CA LEU A 112 -9.94 -30.94 -8.42
C LEU A 112 -10.96 -30.06 -9.14
N GLY A 113 -10.54 -29.01 -9.86
CA GLY A 113 -11.44 -28.09 -10.51
C GLY A 113 -12.12 -27.15 -9.51
N TRP A 114 -11.43 -26.09 -9.18
CA TRP A 114 -11.91 -25.11 -8.19
C TRP A 114 -13.11 -24.31 -8.67
N THR A 115 -14.08 -24.06 -7.78
CA THR A 115 -15.24 -23.18 -8.00
C THR A 115 -15.57 -22.41 -6.73
N PHE A 116 -16.27 -21.30 -6.86
CA PHE A 116 -16.84 -20.61 -5.70
C PHE A 116 -17.87 -21.50 -4.97
N ASN A 117 -17.81 -21.45 -3.65
CA ASN A 117 -18.81 -22.10 -2.79
C ASN A 117 -19.72 -21.02 -2.18
N ASP A 118 -20.81 -20.72 -2.86
CA ASP A 118 -21.71 -19.63 -2.47
C ASP A 118 -22.26 -19.80 -1.05
N SER A 119 -22.52 -21.05 -0.61
CA SER A 119 -22.98 -21.32 0.76
C SER A 119 -21.90 -21.00 1.80
N ALA A 120 -20.65 -21.38 1.54
CA ALA A 120 -19.52 -21.05 2.42
C ALA A 120 -19.27 -19.53 2.45
N ILE A 121 -19.38 -18.87 1.30
CA ILE A 121 -19.25 -17.40 1.20
C ILE A 121 -20.28 -16.71 2.06
N GLU A 122 -21.56 -17.08 1.98
CA GLU A 122 -22.62 -16.41 2.75
C GLU A 122 -22.46 -16.64 4.27
N ILE A 123 -22.09 -17.85 4.69
CA ILE A 123 -21.80 -18.13 6.10
C ILE A 123 -20.64 -17.28 6.58
N PHE A 124 -19.54 -17.31 5.84
CA PHE A 124 -18.33 -16.56 6.23
C PHE A 124 -18.59 -15.05 6.24
N ARG A 125 -19.30 -14.51 5.23
CA ARG A 125 -19.71 -13.10 5.14
C ARG A 125 -20.53 -12.69 6.35
N SER A 126 -21.52 -13.50 6.73
CA SER A 126 -22.36 -13.21 7.90
C SER A 126 -21.52 -13.16 9.19
N GLN A 127 -20.61 -14.10 9.39
CA GLN A 127 -19.71 -14.10 10.56
C GLN A 127 -18.79 -12.87 10.57
N LEU A 128 -18.19 -12.54 9.43
CA LEU A 128 -17.30 -11.40 9.27
C LEU A 128 -18.07 -10.08 9.52
N GLU A 129 -19.23 -9.90 8.90
CA GLU A 129 -20.04 -8.69 9.04
C GLU A 129 -20.52 -8.49 10.48
N ASN A 130 -20.99 -9.55 11.14
CA ASN A 130 -21.38 -9.51 12.55
C ASN A 130 -20.22 -9.08 13.47
N ALA A 131 -18.99 -9.50 13.16
CA ALA A 131 -17.82 -9.16 13.94
C ALA A 131 -17.29 -7.75 13.63
N THR A 132 -17.28 -7.35 12.36
CA THR A 132 -16.55 -6.17 11.89
C THR A 132 -17.45 -4.97 11.59
N ARG A 133 -18.74 -5.20 11.28
CA ARG A 133 -19.70 -4.18 10.85
C ARG A 133 -19.17 -3.39 9.64
N THR A 134 -18.63 -4.10 8.67
CA THR A 134 -17.93 -3.50 7.52
C THR A 134 -18.81 -2.51 6.75
N ARG A 135 -20.08 -2.85 6.52
CA ARG A 135 -21.01 -1.97 5.78
C ARG A 135 -21.19 -0.61 6.44
N GLU A 136 -21.16 -0.57 7.77
CA GLU A 136 -21.36 0.66 8.53
C GLU A 136 -20.05 1.39 8.85
N GLN A 137 -18.97 0.63 9.06
CA GLN A 137 -17.75 1.16 9.68
C GLN A 137 -16.48 1.06 8.80
N PHE A 138 -16.55 0.57 7.59
CA PHE A 138 -15.35 0.48 6.75
C PHE A 138 -14.76 1.86 6.43
N ILE A 139 -15.61 2.81 6.07
CA ILE A 139 -15.25 4.20 5.78
C ILE A 139 -15.67 5.09 6.94
N LEU A 140 -14.80 6.00 7.36
CA LEU A 140 -15.12 7.10 8.26
C LEU A 140 -16.06 8.06 7.54
N THR A 141 -17.18 8.41 8.18
CA THR A 141 -18.21 9.27 7.59
C THR A 141 -18.80 10.19 8.65
N GLN A 142 -19.46 11.25 8.23
CA GLN A 142 -20.17 12.13 9.15
C GLN A 142 -21.25 11.38 9.96
N GLN A 143 -21.86 10.36 9.35
CA GLN A 143 -22.88 9.55 10.01
C GLN A 143 -22.33 8.69 11.16
N ASN A 144 -21.13 8.09 11.02
CA ASN A 144 -20.58 7.17 12.02
C ASN A 144 -19.51 7.81 12.92
N ALA A 145 -19.13 9.05 12.67
CA ALA A 145 -18.12 9.80 13.43
C ALA A 145 -18.55 11.28 13.59
N PRO A 146 -19.54 11.58 14.46
CA PRO A 146 -19.99 12.95 14.67
C PRO A 146 -18.92 13.80 15.35
N VAL A 147 -19.01 15.12 15.20
CA VAL A 147 -18.11 16.09 15.89
C VAL A 147 -18.07 15.80 17.38
N ASN A 148 -16.89 15.92 17.96
CA ASN A 148 -16.56 15.60 19.36
C ASN A 148 -16.57 14.10 19.72
N ALA A 149 -16.88 13.18 18.78
CA ALA A 149 -16.68 11.76 19.05
C ALA A 149 -15.21 11.44 19.35
N SER A 150 -14.98 10.59 20.36
CA SER A 150 -13.63 10.15 20.76
C SER A 150 -13.38 8.73 20.26
N ILE A 151 -12.49 8.58 19.28
CA ILE A 151 -12.23 7.31 18.57
C ILE A 151 -10.80 6.85 18.89
N GLY A 152 -10.62 5.54 19.10
CA GLY A 152 -9.31 4.92 19.32
C GLY A 152 -8.50 4.83 18.04
N PHE A 153 -7.17 4.96 18.13
CA PHE A 153 -6.27 4.59 17.03
C PHE A 153 -6.30 3.08 16.80
N SER A 154 -6.14 2.63 15.54
CA SER A 154 -6.22 1.19 15.23
C SER A 154 -4.93 0.42 15.54
N ALA A 155 -3.76 1.07 15.56
CA ALA A 155 -2.46 0.43 15.68
C ALA A 155 -1.62 0.94 16.86
N GLN A 156 -2.18 1.77 17.72
CA GLN A 156 -1.53 2.26 18.93
C GLN A 156 -2.54 2.60 20.02
N ASN A 157 -2.07 2.66 21.26
CA ASN A 157 -2.90 3.12 22.37
C ASN A 157 -3.20 4.62 22.25
N GLY A 158 -4.36 5.01 22.76
CA GLY A 158 -4.84 6.39 22.78
C GLY A 158 -6.02 6.61 21.85
N LYS A 159 -6.56 7.82 21.94
CA LYS A 159 -7.74 8.26 21.19
C LYS A 159 -7.47 9.61 20.53
N PHE A 160 -8.25 9.93 19.53
CA PHE A 160 -8.35 11.26 18.93
C PHE A 160 -9.82 11.70 18.93
N THR A 161 -10.02 12.99 18.86
CA THR A 161 -11.36 13.58 18.81
C THR A 161 -11.68 13.99 17.39
N ILE A 162 -12.89 13.72 16.92
CA ILE A 162 -13.39 14.21 15.63
C ILE A 162 -13.58 15.73 15.78
N THR A 163 -12.72 16.49 15.14
CA THR A 163 -12.81 17.94 15.01
C THR A 163 -13.74 18.32 13.86
N GLU A 164 -14.22 19.56 13.81
CA GLU A 164 -14.97 20.06 12.65
C GLU A 164 -14.20 19.84 11.33
N ARG A 165 -12.87 20.08 11.35
CA ARG A 165 -12.02 19.86 10.17
C ARG A 165 -12.06 18.40 9.68
N ILE A 166 -12.02 17.43 10.59
CA ILE A 166 -12.14 16.01 10.22
C ILE A 166 -13.54 15.75 9.68
N PHE A 167 -14.57 16.20 10.39
CA PHE A 167 -15.97 16.00 10.03
C PHE A 167 -16.30 16.57 8.64
N ASP A 168 -15.88 17.80 8.34
CA ASP A 168 -16.11 18.48 7.06
C ASP A 168 -15.33 17.84 5.89
N ALA A 169 -14.24 17.15 6.21
CA ALA A 169 -13.45 16.41 5.22
C ALA A 169 -14.12 15.11 4.78
N GLU A 170 -14.98 14.52 5.64
CA GLU A 170 -15.58 13.21 5.38
C GLU A 170 -16.85 13.28 4.54
N GLN A 171 -17.16 12.18 3.87
CA GLN A 171 -18.43 12.03 3.16
C GLN A 171 -19.58 11.91 4.19
N GLU A 172 -20.78 12.36 3.85
CA GLU A 172 -21.96 12.18 4.69
C GLU A 172 -22.20 10.67 4.95
N THR A 173 -22.15 9.86 3.90
CA THR A 173 -22.32 8.41 3.93
C THR A 173 -21.22 7.71 3.13
N SER A 174 -20.96 6.44 3.44
CA SER A 174 -20.02 5.66 2.66
C SER A 174 -20.52 5.38 1.24
N PRO A 175 -19.72 5.59 0.20
CA PRO A 175 -20.11 5.29 -1.17
C PRO A 175 -20.22 3.77 -1.45
N LEU A 176 -19.87 2.92 -0.48
CA LEU A 176 -19.86 1.46 -0.59
C LEU A 176 -20.91 0.77 0.29
N THR A 177 -21.52 1.47 1.25
CA THR A 177 -22.43 0.87 2.26
C THR A 177 -23.56 0.07 1.63
N ASP A 178 -24.27 0.66 0.67
CA ASP A 178 -25.46 0.06 0.04
C ASP A 178 -25.17 -0.64 -1.28
N ARG A 179 -23.88 -0.79 -1.62
CA ARG A 179 -23.46 -1.45 -2.86
C ARG A 179 -23.11 -2.91 -2.62
N THR A 180 -23.53 -3.74 -3.56
CA THR A 180 -23.04 -5.11 -3.70
C THR A 180 -22.61 -5.32 -5.14
N PHE A 181 -21.32 -5.64 -5.32
CA PHE A 181 -20.76 -5.96 -6.63
C PHE A 181 -20.84 -7.46 -6.87
N ALA A 182 -21.16 -7.90 -8.09
CA ALA A 182 -21.15 -9.32 -8.41
C ALA A 182 -19.71 -9.87 -8.31
N THR A 183 -18.75 -9.13 -8.85
CA THR A 183 -17.34 -9.56 -8.87
C THR A 183 -16.40 -8.43 -8.48
N CYS A 184 -15.38 -8.75 -7.69
CA CYS A 184 -14.31 -7.82 -7.34
C CYS A 184 -12.95 -8.44 -7.61
N SER A 185 -12.02 -7.64 -8.19
CA SER A 185 -10.62 -7.98 -8.34
C SER A 185 -9.76 -7.15 -7.38
N LEU A 186 -9.03 -7.82 -6.50
CA LEU A 186 -8.02 -7.20 -5.65
C LEU A 186 -6.64 -7.49 -6.22
N VAL A 187 -5.96 -6.45 -6.65
CA VAL A 187 -4.71 -6.56 -7.42
C VAL A 187 -3.54 -6.06 -6.58
N GLY A 188 -2.79 -7.01 -6.02
CA GLY A 188 -1.53 -6.75 -5.33
C GLY A 188 -0.42 -6.30 -6.28
N ASN A 189 0.81 -6.26 -5.76
CA ASN A 189 1.94 -5.71 -6.50
C ASN A 189 3.04 -6.74 -6.79
N SER A 190 2.87 -8.03 -6.43
CA SER A 190 3.91 -9.03 -6.61
C SER A 190 4.38 -9.13 -8.07
N GLY A 191 5.66 -9.36 -8.24
CA GLY A 191 6.29 -9.66 -9.53
C GLY A 191 5.72 -10.91 -10.23
N LEU A 192 4.95 -11.73 -9.51
CA LEU A 192 4.21 -12.85 -10.11
C LEU A 192 3.23 -12.40 -11.20
N LEU A 193 2.80 -11.14 -11.17
CA LEU A 193 1.93 -10.56 -12.20
C LEU A 193 2.66 -10.30 -13.52
N ALA A 194 3.97 -10.07 -13.50
CA ALA A 194 4.73 -9.81 -14.73
C ALA A 194 4.72 -11.05 -15.66
N GLY A 195 4.21 -10.88 -16.86
CA GLY A 195 4.03 -11.97 -17.83
C GLY A 195 2.89 -12.93 -17.51
N SER A 196 1.97 -12.57 -16.60
CA SER A 196 0.84 -13.42 -16.20
C SER A 196 -0.30 -13.46 -17.23
N GLY A 197 -0.43 -12.43 -18.05
CA GLY A 197 -1.57 -12.28 -18.99
C GLY A 197 -2.92 -12.08 -18.29
N CYS A 198 -2.95 -11.73 -16.98
CA CYS A 198 -4.18 -11.65 -16.20
C CYS A 198 -4.98 -10.35 -16.40
N GLY A 199 -4.48 -9.40 -17.17
CA GLY A 199 -5.07 -8.07 -17.28
C GLY A 199 -6.54 -8.08 -17.69
N ARG A 200 -6.92 -8.89 -18.68
CA ARG A 200 -8.32 -9.02 -19.10
C ARG A 200 -9.21 -9.63 -18.03
N GLU A 201 -8.71 -10.63 -17.30
CA GLU A 201 -9.46 -11.27 -16.21
C GLU A 201 -9.67 -10.30 -15.04
N ILE A 202 -8.67 -9.50 -14.71
CA ILE A 202 -8.77 -8.44 -13.70
C ILE A 202 -9.84 -7.42 -14.10
N ASP A 203 -9.81 -6.97 -15.37
CA ASP A 203 -10.69 -5.90 -15.87
C ASP A 203 -12.15 -6.35 -16.09
N LYS A 204 -12.46 -7.66 -16.08
CA LYS A 204 -13.84 -8.18 -16.11
C LYS A 204 -14.62 -7.88 -14.82
N ALA A 205 -13.95 -7.64 -13.70
CA ALA A 205 -14.63 -7.42 -12.44
C ALA A 205 -15.41 -6.10 -12.41
N ASP A 206 -16.55 -6.08 -11.70
CA ASP A 206 -17.36 -4.87 -11.51
C ASP A 206 -16.62 -3.82 -10.68
N PHE A 207 -15.76 -4.27 -9.74
CA PHE A 207 -15.00 -3.40 -8.86
C PHE A 207 -13.56 -3.87 -8.74
N VAL A 208 -12.60 -2.99 -9.07
CA VAL A 208 -11.16 -3.28 -9.05
C VAL A 208 -10.48 -2.43 -7.98
N ILE A 209 -9.77 -3.09 -7.06
CA ILE A 209 -9.02 -2.47 -5.96
C ILE A 209 -7.51 -2.69 -6.19
N ARG A 210 -6.70 -1.63 -6.08
CA ARG A 210 -5.25 -1.70 -6.17
C ARG A 210 -4.57 -1.09 -4.96
N PHE A 211 -3.30 -1.46 -4.71
CA PHE A 211 -2.61 -1.13 -3.46
C PHE A 211 -1.40 -0.23 -3.69
N ASN A 212 -1.30 0.84 -2.86
CA ASN A 212 -0.16 1.77 -2.81
C ASN A 212 0.14 2.49 -4.12
N MET A 213 -0.92 2.89 -4.85
CA MET A 213 -0.80 3.66 -6.10
C MET A 213 0.21 3.05 -7.09
N PRO A 214 0.00 1.81 -7.55
CA PRO A 214 0.91 1.16 -8.48
C PRO A 214 0.87 1.86 -9.85
N SER A 215 1.94 1.72 -10.62
CA SER A 215 1.95 2.19 -12.00
C SER A 215 1.11 1.26 -12.89
N VAL A 216 0.02 1.79 -13.44
CA VAL A 216 -0.90 1.09 -14.37
C VAL A 216 -0.67 1.63 -15.79
N ILE A 217 0.59 1.70 -16.20
CA ILE A 217 0.98 2.19 -17.52
C ILE A 217 0.77 1.15 -18.62
N PRO A 218 0.71 1.54 -19.90
CA PRO A 218 0.44 0.62 -21.01
C PRO A 218 1.32 -0.63 -21.08
N HIS A 219 2.57 -0.54 -20.62
CA HIS A 219 3.52 -1.66 -20.59
C HIS A 219 3.01 -2.86 -19.78
N TRP A 220 2.26 -2.63 -18.70
CA TRP A 220 1.75 -3.68 -17.82
C TRP A 220 0.30 -4.08 -18.10
N ARG A 221 -0.36 -3.47 -19.08
CA ARG A 221 -1.80 -3.63 -19.33
C ARG A 221 -2.22 -5.09 -19.47
N ASP A 222 -1.47 -5.88 -20.21
CA ASP A 222 -1.84 -7.28 -20.47
C ASP A 222 -1.75 -8.14 -19.21
N ASP A 223 -0.91 -7.77 -18.27
CA ASP A 223 -0.66 -8.51 -17.05
C ASP A 223 -1.54 -8.08 -15.86
N ILE A 224 -1.79 -6.78 -15.74
CA ILE A 224 -2.47 -6.22 -14.56
C ILE A 224 -3.78 -5.50 -14.88
N GLY A 225 -4.16 -5.40 -16.15
CA GLY A 225 -5.34 -4.62 -16.55
C GLY A 225 -5.15 -3.11 -16.40
N THR A 226 -6.24 -2.39 -16.60
CA THR A 226 -6.25 -0.91 -16.60
C THR A 226 -7.29 -0.31 -15.68
N ARG A 227 -8.32 -1.08 -15.31
CA ARG A 227 -9.41 -0.56 -14.46
C ARG A 227 -8.96 -0.41 -13.01
N THR A 228 -9.39 0.66 -12.38
CA THR A 228 -9.16 0.93 -10.96
C THR A 228 -10.33 1.76 -10.42
N HIS A 229 -11.07 1.23 -9.47
CA HIS A 229 -12.19 1.92 -8.84
C HIS A 229 -11.82 2.46 -7.47
N LEU A 230 -10.92 1.74 -6.78
CA LEU A 230 -10.36 2.14 -5.50
C LEU A 230 -8.87 1.84 -5.48
N VAL A 231 -8.05 2.82 -5.07
CA VAL A 231 -6.61 2.64 -4.88
C VAL A 231 -6.21 3.05 -3.48
N THR A 232 -5.42 2.22 -2.80
CA THR A 232 -4.89 2.61 -1.50
C THR A 232 -3.65 3.48 -1.62
N THR A 233 -3.41 4.28 -0.59
CA THR A 233 -2.14 4.97 -0.40
C THR A 233 -1.82 5.15 1.07
N ASN A 234 -0.55 5.37 1.37
CA ASN A 234 -0.06 5.78 2.68
C ASN A 234 0.83 7.03 2.56
N ALA A 235 1.12 7.69 3.67
CA ALA A 235 1.92 8.91 3.68
C ALA A 235 3.30 8.72 3.06
N HIS A 236 3.95 7.58 3.33
CA HIS A 236 5.25 7.25 2.73
C HIS A 236 5.17 7.18 1.20
N THR A 237 4.15 6.54 0.65
CA THR A 237 3.95 6.46 -0.82
C THR A 237 3.77 7.85 -1.43
N ILE A 238 2.97 8.71 -0.82
CA ILE A 238 2.74 10.08 -1.32
C ILE A 238 4.04 10.90 -1.26
N VAL A 239 4.75 10.83 -0.14
CA VAL A 239 6.01 11.58 0.03
C VAL A 239 7.10 11.06 -0.91
N SER A 240 7.32 9.74 -0.97
CA SER A 240 8.42 9.16 -1.75
C SER A 240 8.18 9.22 -3.26
N LYS A 241 6.93 9.00 -3.70
CA LYS A 241 6.60 8.93 -5.13
C LYS A 241 6.38 10.29 -5.76
N PHE A 242 5.80 11.23 -5.03
CA PHE A 242 5.43 12.55 -5.55
C PHE A 242 6.20 13.70 -4.91
N HIS A 243 7.13 13.41 -4.00
CA HIS A 243 7.90 14.42 -3.26
C HIS A 243 7.00 15.44 -2.55
N HIS A 244 5.87 14.95 -2.01
CA HIS A 244 4.89 15.77 -1.33
C HIS A 244 5.54 16.53 -0.17
N GLN A 245 5.44 17.84 -0.25
CA GLN A 245 5.74 18.75 0.86
C GLN A 245 4.53 19.70 1.00
N PRO A 246 3.99 19.91 2.20
CA PRO A 246 2.96 20.90 2.41
C PRO A 246 3.39 22.24 1.78
N HIS A 247 2.51 22.87 1.03
CA HIS A 247 2.75 24.17 0.35
C HIS A 247 3.72 24.14 -0.85
N ASN A 248 4.18 22.99 -1.32
CA ASN A 248 5.02 22.88 -2.52
C ASN A 248 4.22 22.33 -3.71
N LEU A 249 3.87 23.18 -4.66
CA LEU A 249 3.03 22.84 -5.83
C LEU A 249 3.64 21.85 -6.85
N PRO A 250 4.97 21.69 -7.02
CA PRO A 250 5.53 20.73 -7.98
C PRO A 250 4.99 19.30 -7.84
N TRP A 251 4.70 18.84 -6.62
CA TRP A 251 4.14 17.49 -6.42
C TRP A 251 2.72 17.34 -7.01
N VAL A 252 1.94 18.42 -7.02
CA VAL A 252 0.58 18.41 -7.60
C VAL A 252 0.64 18.10 -9.09
N HIS A 253 1.63 18.65 -9.81
CA HIS A 253 1.85 18.35 -11.22
C HIS A 253 2.28 16.90 -11.44
N ALA A 254 3.20 16.37 -10.62
CA ALA A 254 3.63 14.98 -10.68
C ALA A 254 2.46 14.05 -10.41
N PHE A 255 1.64 14.33 -9.39
CA PHE A 255 0.45 13.57 -9.05
C PHE A 255 -0.60 13.63 -10.17
N ARG A 256 -0.87 14.79 -10.76
CA ARG A 256 -1.79 14.96 -11.89
C ARG A 256 -1.36 14.13 -13.09
N ASN A 257 -0.08 14.14 -13.43
CA ASN A 257 0.46 13.32 -14.51
C ASN A 257 0.31 11.84 -14.20
N PHE A 258 0.57 11.41 -12.98
CA PHE A 258 0.37 10.04 -12.55
C PHE A 258 -1.10 9.62 -12.67
N VAL A 259 -2.03 10.42 -12.15
CA VAL A 259 -3.48 10.16 -12.22
C VAL A 259 -3.94 10.01 -13.67
N ARG A 260 -3.48 10.87 -14.57
CA ARG A 260 -3.79 10.80 -16.01
C ARG A 260 -3.19 9.55 -16.67
N ASN A 261 -1.90 9.31 -16.47
CA ASN A 261 -1.19 8.21 -17.11
C ASN A 261 -1.68 6.83 -16.65
N CYS A 262 -2.17 6.74 -15.42
CA CYS A 262 -2.73 5.51 -14.86
C CYS A 262 -4.26 5.41 -14.95
N ASN A 263 -4.92 6.36 -15.62
CA ASN A 263 -6.38 6.40 -15.78
C ASN A 263 -7.14 6.36 -14.44
N LEU A 264 -6.72 7.19 -13.49
CA LEU A 264 -7.25 7.20 -12.12
C LEU A 264 -8.12 8.43 -11.81
N GLN A 265 -8.59 9.20 -12.79
CA GLN A 265 -9.25 10.50 -12.58
C GLN A 265 -10.48 10.42 -11.67
N THR A 266 -11.27 9.37 -11.81
CA THR A 266 -12.49 9.13 -11.01
C THR A 266 -12.32 8.08 -9.91
N THR A 267 -11.09 7.59 -9.71
CA THR A 267 -10.78 6.56 -8.73
C THR A 267 -10.87 7.10 -7.30
N HIS A 268 -11.48 6.33 -6.41
CA HIS A 268 -11.43 6.61 -4.98
C HIS A 268 -10.04 6.32 -4.42
N ILE A 269 -9.50 7.24 -3.63
CA ILE A 269 -8.22 7.09 -2.94
C ILE A 269 -8.51 6.71 -1.49
N PHE A 270 -8.17 5.49 -1.11
CA PHE A 270 -8.40 4.98 0.24
C PHE A 270 -7.15 5.11 1.11
N THR A 271 -7.30 5.65 2.30
CA THR A 271 -6.21 5.91 3.24
C THR A 271 -6.52 5.40 4.64
N LEU A 272 -5.48 5.25 5.46
CA LEU A 272 -5.54 4.76 6.83
C LEU A 272 -4.92 5.81 7.78
N PRO A 273 -5.51 7.03 7.89
CA PRO A 273 -4.88 8.17 8.55
C PRO A 273 -4.80 8.02 10.07
N PHE A 274 -5.76 7.33 10.67
CA PHE A 274 -5.88 7.20 12.12
C PHE A 274 -5.40 5.84 12.66
N ASN A 275 -4.45 5.22 11.97
CA ASN A 275 -3.76 4.04 12.51
C ASN A 275 -2.87 4.42 13.68
N VAL A 276 -2.13 5.52 13.52
CA VAL A 276 -1.19 6.07 14.48
C VAL A 276 -1.34 7.60 14.55
N ARG A 277 -0.91 8.17 15.67
CA ARG A 277 -0.94 9.62 15.89
C ARG A 277 -0.09 10.34 14.83
N GLY A 278 -0.56 11.47 14.33
CA GLY A 278 0.16 12.39 13.45
C GLY A 278 -0.04 12.17 11.96
N ASN A 279 -0.70 11.10 11.52
CA ASN A 279 -1.00 10.92 10.09
C ASN A 279 -2.31 11.60 9.66
N GLY A 280 -3.21 11.91 10.60
CA GLY A 280 -4.51 12.52 10.29
C GLY A 280 -4.37 13.83 9.53
N ASP A 281 -3.62 14.78 10.09
CA ASP A 281 -3.41 16.10 9.48
C ASP A 281 -2.79 16.01 8.08
N PHE A 282 -1.83 15.09 7.88
CA PHE A 282 -1.23 14.87 6.57
C PHE A 282 -2.29 14.52 5.50
N PHE A 283 -3.23 13.64 5.81
CA PHE A 283 -4.25 13.24 4.84
C PHE A 283 -5.37 14.26 4.68
N LEU A 284 -5.66 15.05 5.70
CA LEU A 284 -6.56 16.21 5.58
C LEU A 284 -5.95 17.28 4.65
N ASP A 285 -4.67 17.61 4.81
CA ASP A 285 -3.96 18.53 3.93
C ASP A 285 -3.87 17.99 2.49
N PHE A 286 -3.63 16.69 2.33
CA PHE A 286 -3.61 16.03 1.04
C PHE A 286 -4.97 16.15 0.34
N GLN A 287 -6.06 15.81 1.03
CA GLN A 287 -7.43 15.91 0.50
C GLN A 287 -7.80 17.34 0.12
N GLU A 288 -7.52 18.31 0.99
CA GLU A 288 -7.76 19.72 0.74
C GLU A 288 -7.00 20.20 -0.49
N THR A 289 -5.73 19.79 -0.65
CA THR A 289 -4.93 20.14 -1.81
C THR A 289 -5.50 19.53 -3.09
N LEU A 290 -5.96 18.28 -3.07
CA LEU A 290 -6.61 17.69 -4.25
C LEU A 290 -7.87 18.47 -4.63
N LYS A 291 -8.73 18.79 -3.66
CA LYS A 291 -9.96 19.56 -3.87
C LYS A 291 -9.67 20.96 -4.46
N THR A 292 -8.74 21.69 -3.86
CA THR A 292 -8.36 23.04 -4.27
C THR A 292 -7.75 23.08 -5.67
N ASN A 293 -7.09 22.01 -6.09
CA ASN A 293 -6.48 21.88 -7.41
C ASN A 293 -7.38 21.17 -8.44
N GLY A 294 -8.67 21.00 -8.17
CA GLY A 294 -9.67 20.50 -9.12
C GLY A 294 -9.50 19.03 -9.50
N PHE A 295 -9.05 18.16 -8.57
CA PHE A 295 -9.10 16.73 -8.77
C PHE A 295 -10.50 16.19 -8.44
N GLU A 296 -10.97 15.24 -9.25
CA GLU A 296 -12.25 14.55 -9.04
C GLU A 296 -12.13 13.39 -8.04
N ASN A 297 -10.90 13.00 -7.71
CA ASN A 297 -10.62 11.92 -6.77
C ASN A 297 -11.19 12.22 -5.39
N LYS A 298 -12.00 11.31 -4.86
CA LYS A 298 -12.45 11.37 -3.47
C LYS A 298 -11.48 10.61 -2.59
N VAL A 299 -10.98 11.24 -1.54
CA VAL A 299 -10.21 10.57 -0.49
C VAL A 299 -11.19 9.96 0.49
N LEU A 300 -11.08 8.65 0.70
CA LEU A 300 -11.88 7.90 1.66
C LEU A 300 -10.97 7.47 2.80
N MET A 301 -11.29 7.88 4.00
CA MET A 301 -10.54 7.52 5.20
C MET A 301 -11.17 6.30 5.87
N ASN A 302 -10.36 5.33 6.32
CA ASN A 302 -10.91 4.22 7.06
C ASN A 302 -11.39 4.65 8.44
N HIS A 303 -12.42 4.01 8.95
CA HIS A 303 -12.77 4.08 10.36
C HIS A 303 -11.82 3.17 11.16
N PRO A 304 -11.03 3.69 12.12
CA PRO A 304 -10.00 2.88 12.79
C PRO A 304 -10.56 1.73 13.62
N GLU A 305 -11.76 1.89 14.16
CA GLU A 305 -12.48 0.83 14.88
C GLU A 305 -12.75 -0.38 13.99
N HIS A 306 -13.14 -0.18 12.72
CA HIS A 306 -13.32 -1.28 11.77
C HIS A 306 -12.02 -2.07 11.59
N ARG A 307 -10.90 -1.40 11.41
CA ARG A 307 -9.60 -2.08 11.26
C ARG A 307 -9.25 -2.90 12.50
N ARG A 308 -9.51 -2.38 13.69
CA ARG A 308 -9.31 -3.09 14.95
C ARG A 308 -10.18 -4.36 15.02
N ARG A 309 -11.46 -4.26 14.67
CA ARG A 309 -12.39 -5.40 14.63
C ARG A 309 -11.98 -6.46 13.62
N VAL A 310 -11.48 -6.07 12.45
CA VAL A 310 -10.91 -7.01 11.48
C VAL A 310 -9.69 -7.74 12.07
N SER A 311 -8.78 -7.02 12.74
CA SER A 311 -7.65 -7.66 13.41
C SER A 311 -8.09 -8.64 14.50
N GLU A 312 -9.08 -8.29 15.30
CA GLU A 312 -9.65 -9.16 16.36
C GLU A 312 -10.38 -10.38 15.78
N PHE A 313 -11.08 -10.22 14.66
CA PHE A 313 -11.72 -11.33 13.97
C PHE A 313 -10.68 -12.38 13.57
N TRP A 314 -9.61 -11.97 12.89
CA TRP A 314 -8.57 -12.87 12.43
C TRP A 314 -7.68 -13.42 13.55
N ALA A 315 -7.53 -12.68 14.66
CA ALA A 315 -6.81 -13.16 15.83
C ALA A 315 -7.49 -14.39 16.46
N ARG A 316 -8.82 -14.45 16.44
CA ARG A 316 -9.59 -15.63 16.90
C ARG A 316 -9.35 -16.85 16.03
N ASP A 317 -8.98 -16.64 14.76
CA ASP A 317 -8.64 -17.68 13.80
C ASP A 317 -7.11 -17.87 13.64
N GLY A 318 -6.35 -17.47 14.65
CA GLY A 318 -4.92 -17.73 14.79
C GLY A 318 -3.98 -16.77 14.07
N LEU A 319 -4.49 -15.72 13.40
CA LEU A 319 -3.67 -14.66 12.83
C LEU A 319 -3.46 -13.53 13.85
N ASN A 320 -2.56 -13.76 14.80
CA ASN A 320 -2.28 -12.85 15.92
C ASN A 320 -1.31 -11.71 15.52
N GLU A 321 -1.59 -11.03 14.43
CA GLU A 321 -0.80 -9.89 13.99
C GLU A 321 -1.40 -8.58 14.56
N PRO A 322 -0.56 -7.64 15.05
CA PRO A 322 -1.07 -6.40 15.65
C PRO A 322 -1.94 -5.60 14.66
N THR A 323 -1.57 -5.63 13.39
CA THR A 323 -2.33 -5.01 12.30
C THR A 323 -2.14 -5.80 11.02
N PRO A 324 -3.20 -6.19 10.32
CA PRO A 324 -3.08 -6.81 8.99
C PRO A 324 -2.48 -5.82 7.98
N THR A 325 -1.85 -6.34 6.93
CA THR A 325 -1.49 -5.48 5.78
C THR A 325 -2.73 -4.81 5.20
N SER A 326 -2.56 -3.69 4.51
CA SER A 326 -3.67 -3.05 3.80
C SER A 326 -4.29 -3.99 2.75
N GLY A 327 -3.49 -4.89 2.16
CA GLY A 327 -3.96 -5.91 1.24
C GLY A 327 -4.93 -6.87 1.90
N PHE A 328 -4.53 -7.55 2.95
CA PHE A 328 -5.35 -8.52 3.67
C PHE A 328 -6.57 -7.86 4.33
N TYR A 329 -6.40 -6.65 4.87
CA TYR A 329 -7.48 -5.83 5.42
C TYR A 329 -8.57 -5.55 4.37
N LEU A 330 -8.19 -5.17 3.14
CA LEU A 330 -9.15 -4.89 2.09
C LEU A 330 -9.75 -6.16 1.47
N VAL A 331 -9.04 -7.29 1.45
CA VAL A 331 -9.66 -8.58 1.11
C VAL A 331 -10.79 -8.88 2.08
N SER A 332 -10.55 -8.71 3.38
CA SER A 332 -11.59 -8.90 4.42
C SER A 332 -12.78 -7.95 4.22
N ALA A 333 -12.53 -6.66 3.97
CA ALA A 333 -13.62 -5.71 3.71
C ALA A 333 -14.39 -6.04 2.43
N ALA A 334 -13.71 -6.43 1.35
CA ALA A 334 -14.33 -6.75 0.06
C ALA A 334 -15.32 -7.92 0.16
N LEU A 335 -15.07 -8.89 1.04
CA LEU A 335 -15.98 -10.00 1.28
C LEU A 335 -17.37 -9.57 1.80
N SER A 336 -17.51 -8.36 2.36
CA SER A 336 -18.80 -7.82 2.79
C SER A 336 -19.61 -7.18 1.66
N PHE A 337 -18.95 -6.62 0.63
CA PHE A 337 -19.64 -5.89 -0.44
C PHE A 337 -19.46 -6.49 -1.86
N CYS A 338 -18.73 -7.62 -1.98
CA CYS A 338 -18.58 -8.35 -3.23
C CYS A 338 -19.14 -9.77 -3.08
N LYS A 339 -19.89 -10.25 -4.08
CA LYS A 339 -20.35 -11.66 -4.07
C LYS A 339 -19.17 -12.59 -4.26
N HIS A 340 -18.37 -12.38 -5.29
CA HIS A 340 -17.19 -13.16 -5.60
C HIS A 340 -15.96 -12.25 -5.56
N VAL A 341 -14.94 -12.67 -4.83
CA VAL A 341 -13.68 -11.95 -4.66
C VAL A 341 -12.56 -12.73 -5.32
N ARG A 342 -11.85 -12.09 -6.24
CA ARG A 342 -10.68 -12.63 -6.93
C ARG A 342 -9.44 -11.86 -6.51
N VAL A 343 -8.38 -12.55 -6.13
CA VAL A 343 -7.15 -11.97 -5.57
C VAL A 343 -5.97 -12.29 -6.48
N PHE A 344 -5.33 -11.26 -7.01
CA PHE A 344 -4.22 -11.33 -7.95
C PHE A 344 -2.97 -10.68 -7.37
N GLY A 345 -1.78 -11.27 -7.61
CA GLY A 345 -0.53 -10.65 -7.21
C GLY A 345 -0.30 -10.54 -5.69
N PHE A 346 -0.93 -11.41 -4.91
CA PHE A 346 -0.67 -11.61 -3.49
C PHE A 346 0.24 -12.84 -3.34
N TRP A 347 1.53 -12.63 -3.48
CA TRP A 347 2.52 -13.70 -3.43
C TRP A 347 3.74 -13.25 -2.63
N PRO A 348 3.95 -13.78 -1.43
CA PRO A 348 4.98 -13.31 -0.53
C PRO A 348 6.34 -14.00 -0.72
N PHE A 349 6.47 -14.89 -1.71
CA PHE A 349 7.67 -15.68 -1.89
C PHE A 349 8.56 -15.12 -3.00
N LEU A 350 9.87 -15.35 -2.89
CA LEU A 350 10.86 -14.92 -3.89
C LEU A 350 11.00 -15.87 -5.08
N THR A 351 10.28 -16.98 -5.05
CA THR A 351 10.15 -17.87 -6.20
C THR A 351 8.69 -18.18 -6.47
N ASP A 352 8.37 -18.43 -7.73
CA ASP A 352 7.07 -18.97 -8.13
C ASP A 352 6.94 -20.48 -7.77
N ARG A 353 5.82 -21.08 -8.15
CA ARG A 353 5.55 -22.51 -7.92
C ARG A 353 6.53 -23.43 -8.63
N ARG A 354 7.18 -22.97 -9.71
CA ARG A 354 8.19 -23.71 -10.51
C ARG A 354 9.62 -23.43 -10.07
N GLY A 355 9.83 -22.64 -9.01
CA GLY A 355 11.14 -22.27 -8.48
C GLY A 355 11.85 -21.17 -9.25
N ARG A 356 11.19 -20.47 -10.18
CA ARG A 356 11.74 -19.31 -10.90
C ARG A 356 11.68 -18.09 -9.99
N ALA A 357 12.67 -17.20 -10.06
CA ALA A 357 12.71 -15.97 -9.26
C ALA A 357 11.51 -15.08 -9.55
N VAL A 358 10.97 -14.46 -8.50
CA VAL A 358 9.86 -13.51 -8.55
C VAL A 358 10.31 -12.22 -7.88
N GLU A 359 10.21 -11.11 -8.60
CA GLU A 359 10.43 -9.78 -8.04
C GLU A 359 9.38 -9.47 -6.97
N TYR A 360 9.76 -8.67 -5.99
CA TYR A 360 8.82 -8.28 -4.93
C TYR A 360 7.62 -7.50 -5.48
N HIS A 361 7.89 -6.58 -6.41
CA HIS A 361 6.85 -5.88 -7.16
C HIS A 361 7.09 -6.05 -8.67
N TYR A 362 6.00 -6.10 -9.45
CA TYR A 362 6.06 -6.17 -10.91
C TYR A 362 6.67 -4.92 -11.57
N THR A 363 6.67 -3.78 -10.87
CA THR A 363 7.39 -2.58 -11.32
C THR A 363 8.86 -2.67 -10.91
N LEU A 364 9.75 -2.76 -11.87
CA LEU A 364 11.18 -3.10 -11.77
C LEU A 364 12.07 -2.27 -10.83
N ASN A 365 11.55 -1.35 -10.04
CA ASN A 365 12.37 -0.44 -9.23
C ASN A 365 12.36 -0.72 -7.72
N TYR A 366 11.82 -1.85 -7.30
CA TYR A 366 11.83 -2.25 -5.90
C TYR A 366 12.49 -3.61 -5.71
N LEU A 367 13.80 -3.64 -5.91
CA LEU A 367 14.62 -4.67 -5.27
C LEU A 367 14.52 -4.42 -3.76
N HIS A 368 14.03 -5.37 -3.02
CA HIS A 368 14.10 -5.33 -1.57
C HIS A 368 15.56 -5.30 -1.14
N ARG A 369 16.14 -4.11 -0.99
CA ARG A 369 17.46 -3.94 -0.39
C ARG A 369 17.50 -4.35 1.08
N ASP A 370 16.33 -4.43 1.75
CA ASP A 370 16.27 -4.50 3.21
C ASP A 370 15.49 -5.70 3.74
N GLY A 371 15.60 -6.87 3.13
CA GLY A 371 15.10 -8.13 3.72
C GLY A 371 13.58 -8.18 4.03
N GLY A 372 12.79 -7.43 3.30
CA GLY A 372 11.45 -6.99 3.70
C GLY A 372 10.29 -7.96 3.49
N LEU A 373 10.48 -9.27 3.36
CA LEU A 373 9.37 -10.22 3.49
C LEU A 373 8.89 -10.37 4.94
N THR A 374 9.73 -9.96 5.89
CA THR A 374 9.38 -9.83 7.30
C THR A 374 9.57 -8.39 7.71
N ASN A 375 8.68 -7.51 7.26
CA ASN A 375 8.53 -6.25 7.96
C ASN A 375 8.15 -6.59 9.41
N TRP A 376 8.85 -6.01 10.37
CA TRP A 376 8.63 -6.24 11.81
C TRP A 376 7.16 -6.08 12.22
N ASN A 377 6.35 -5.43 11.39
CA ASN A 377 4.95 -5.12 11.64
C ASN A 377 3.96 -6.04 10.92
N HIS A 378 4.40 -6.89 9.96
CA HIS A 378 3.51 -7.72 9.15
C HIS A 378 4.10 -9.11 8.91
N ARG A 379 3.27 -10.12 9.06
CA ARG A 379 3.58 -11.51 8.73
C ARG A 379 2.85 -11.89 7.44
N ILE A 380 3.35 -11.35 6.33
CA ILE A 380 2.73 -11.51 5.00
C ILE A 380 2.62 -12.99 4.62
N ASP A 381 3.55 -13.82 5.09
CA ASP A 381 3.51 -15.28 4.95
C ASP A 381 2.26 -15.89 5.60
N ARG A 382 1.92 -15.48 6.82
CA ARG A 382 0.74 -15.98 7.54
C ARG A 382 -0.57 -15.47 6.91
N GLU A 383 -0.60 -14.22 6.48
CA GLU A 383 -1.74 -13.69 5.73
C GLU A 383 -1.98 -14.48 4.45
N PHE A 384 -0.90 -14.85 3.73
CA PHE A 384 -1.01 -15.67 2.54
C PHE A 384 -1.57 -17.06 2.85
N PHE A 385 -1.19 -17.68 3.96
CA PHE A 385 -1.74 -18.98 4.38
C PHE A 385 -3.25 -18.88 4.63
N LYS A 386 -3.71 -17.78 5.24
CA LYS A 386 -5.16 -17.54 5.39
C LYS A 386 -5.86 -17.33 4.06
N LEU A 387 -5.25 -16.62 3.10
CA LEU A 387 -5.80 -16.52 1.74
C LEU A 387 -5.88 -17.90 1.05
N ALA A 388 -4.88 -18.75 1.24
CA ALA A 388 -4.88 -20.10 0.69
C ALA A 388 -5.96 -21.01 1.34
N GLU A 389 -6.25 -20.82 2.64
CA GLU A 389 -7.36 -21.49 3.31
C GLU A 389 -8.72 -21.03 2.76
N LEU A 390 -8.93 -19.71 2.63
CA LEU A 390 -10.14 -19.16 2.01
C LEU A 390 -10.32 -19.63 0.55
N TYR A 391 -9.23 -19.80 -0.17
CA TYR A 391 -9.24 -20.33 -1.53
C TYR A 391 -9.64 -21.81 -1.53
N ARG A 392 -9.05 -22.64 -0.65
CA ARG A 392 -9.44 -24.04 -0.47
C ARG A 392 -10.93 -24.20 -0.21
N ASP A 393 -11.48 -23.33 0.62
CA ASP A 393 -12.87 -23.39 1.07
C ASP A 393 -13.87 -22.78 0.05
N GLY A 394 -13.36 -22.29 -1.10
CA GLY A 394 -14.17 -21.69 -2.15
C GLY A 394 -14.69 -20.27 -1.83
N ILE A 395 -14.12 -19.61 -0.83
CA ILE A 395 -14.58 -18.28 -0.39
C ILE A 395 -14.00 -17.16 -1.26
N ILE A 396 -12.75 -17.29 -1.68
CA ILE A 396 -12.10 -16.38 -2.63
C ILE A 396 -11.42 -17.17 -3.74
N GLU A 397 -11.24 -16.58 -4.90
CA GLU A 397 -10.29 -17.12 -5.91
C GLU A 397 -8.92 -16.49 -5.70
N LEU A 398 -7.89 -17.30 -5.45
CA LEU A 398 -6.50 -16.86 -5.29
C LEU A 398 -5.70 -17.25 -6.55
N VAL A 399 -5.40 -16.25 -7.39
CA VAL A 399 -4.70 -16.46 -8.67
C VAL A 399 -3.19 -16.42 -8.44
N THR A 400 -2.55 -17.58 -8.59
CA THR A 400 -1.11 -17.78 -8.37
C THR A 400 -0.35 -18.21 -9.61
N ASP A 401 -1.02 -18.28 -10.75
CA ASP A 401 -0.45 -18.64 -12.06
C ASP A 401 -0.89 -17.65 -13.14
N SER A 402 -0.44 -17.90 -14.38
CA SER A 402 -0.89 -17.14 -15.55
C SER A 402 -2.37 -17.40 -15.85
N CYS A 403 -3.03 -16.41 -16.45
CA CYS A 403 -4.47 -16.42 -16.76
C CYS A 403 -4.79 -16.82 -18.21
N GLY A 404 -3.85 -17.21 -19.00
CA GLY A 404 -4.06 -17.57 -20.40
C GLY A 404 -3.24 -18.72 -20.86
#